data_2c1e8326bb149452d94139c88fcc4306
#
_entry.id   2c1e8326bb149452d94139c88fcc4306
#
_cell.length_a   1.000
_cell.length_b   1.000
_cell.length_c   1.000
_cell.angle_alpha   90.00
_cell.angle_beta   90.00
_cell.angle_gamma   90.00
#
_symmetry.space_group_name_H-M   'P 1'
#
loop_
_entity.id
_entity.type
_entity.pdbx_description
1 polymer ?
#
loop_
_entity_poly.entity_id
_entity_poly.type
_entity_poly.pdbx_seq_one_letter_code
_entity_poly.pdbx_strand_id
1 'polypeptide(L)' 'MCLSTVYRDKVSPEAVVLSNVTRIECKEDMVILTDLLERQVAIHGTLVMANLIDGVAVIHEN' A
#
# COMPACT_ATOMS: atom_id res chain seq x y z
N MET A 1 16.06 2.55 6.08
CA MET A 1 15.00 2.59 5.04
C MET A 1 13.80 1.77 5.52
N CYS A 2 12.62 2.33 5.43
CA CYS A 2 11.42 1.63 5.87
C CYS A 2 10.74 1.00 4.67
N LEU A 3 10.52 -0.32 4.74
CA LEU A 3 9.79 -1.05 3.72
C LEU A 3 8.45 -1.46 4.33
N SER A 4 7.37 -1.14 3.62
CA SER A 4 6.03 -1.39 4.13
C SER A 4 5.34 -2.48 3.32
N THR A 5 4.39 -3.13 3.96
CA THR A 5 3.48 -4.05 3.29
C THR A 5 2.11 -3.40 3.22
N VAL A 6 1.51 -3.42 2.04
CA VAL A 6 0.20 -2.81 1.83
C VAL A 6 -0.85 -3.91 1.70
N TYR A 7 -1.93 -3.75 2.45
CA TYR A 7 -3.02 -4.72 2.55
C TYR A 7 -4.31 -4.11 2.04
N ARG A 8 -5.22 -4.96 1.56
CA ARG A 8 -6.56 -4.56 1.14
C ARG A 8 -7.52 -4.83 2.28
N ASP A 9 -8.13 -3.76 2.79
CA ASP A 9 -9.18 -3.74 3.81
C ASP A 9 -8.77 -4.19 5.20
N LYS A 10 -7.91 -5.21 5.34
CA LYS A 10 -7.49 -5.70 6.66
C LYS A 10 -6.07 -6.25 6.59
N VAL A 11 -5.40 -6.24 7.72
CA VAL A 11 -4.04 -6.77 7.84
C VAL A 11 -4.14 -8.27 8.03
N SER A 12 -3.91 -9.03 6.95
CA SER A 12 -3.88 -10.48 6.99
C SER A 12 -3.09 -10.99 5.79
N PRO A 13 -2.52 -12.22 5.89
CA PRO A 13 -1.65 -12.73 4.82
C PRO A 13 -2.33 -12.80 3.45
N GLU A 14 -3.63 -13.12 3.41
CA GLU A 14 -4.34 -13.24 2.14
C GLU A 14 -4.72 -11.88 1.55
N ALA A 15 -4.58 -10.81 2.31
CA ALA A 15 -4.97 -9.48 1.87
C ALA A 15 -3.79 -8.64 1.36
N VAL A 16 -2.60 -9.22 1.24
CA VAL A 16 -1.42 -8.48 0.79
C VAL A 16 -1.61 -8.07 -0.66
N VAL A 17 -1.44 -6.77 -0.92
CA VAL A 17 -1.47 -6.21 -2.27
C VAL A 17 -0.05 -6.12 -2.83
N LEU A 18 0.88 -5.60 -2.03
CA LEU A 18 2.26 -5.43 -2.45
C LEU A 18 3.14 -5.36 -1.21
N SER A 19 4.31 -6.01 -1.29
CA SER A 19 5.31 -5.98 -0.23
C SER A 19 6.47 -5.09 -0.62
N ASN A 20 7.30 -4.72 0.37
CA ASN A 20 8.51 -3.92 0.18
C ASN A 20 8.20 -2.59 -0.50
N VAL A 21 7.10 -1.98 -0.09
CA VAL A 21 6.65 -0.72 -0.66
C VAL A 21 7.49 0.42 -0.08
N THR A 22 8.04 1.25 -0.95
CA THR A 22 8.86 2.39 -0.56
C THR A 22 8.12 3.71 -0.72
N ARG A 23 7.05 3.72 -1.51
CA ARG A 23 6.34 4.96 -1.81
C ARG A 23 4.86 4.68 -2.02
N ILE A 24 4.03 5.52 -1.44
CA ILE A 24 2.57 5.48 -1.64
C ILE A 24 2.17 6.88 -2.09
N GLU A 25 1.56 6.93 -3.26
CA GLU A 25 1.12 8.19 -3.85
C GLU A 25 -0.40 8.17 -3.96
N CYS A 26 -1.05 9.13 -3.31
CA CYS A 26 -2.51 9.18 -3.28
C CYS A 26 -2.99 10.21 -4.28
N LYS A 27 -3.80 9.76 -5.22
CA LYS A 27 -4.51 10.62 -6.17
C LYS A 27 -5.97 10.71 -5.76
N GLU A 28 -6.78 11.42 -6.54
CA GLU A 28 -8.16 11.65 -6.17
C GLU A 28 -8.97 10.36 -5.96
N ASP A 29 -8.80 9.41 -6.87
CA ASP A 29 -9.53 8.14 -6.80
C ASP A 29 -8.61 6.95 -7.00
N MET A 30 -7.30 7.12 -6.80
CA MET A 30 -6.32 6.11 -7.11
C MET A 30 -5.16 6.19 -6.14
N VAL A 31 -4.59 5.04 -5.81
CA VAL A 31 -3.39 4.93 -5.00
C VAL A 31 -2.34 4.24 -5.85
N ILE A 32 -1.15 4.85 -5.95
CA ILE A 32 -0.04 4.28 -6.71
C ILE A 32 1.03 3.83 -5.71
N LEU A 33 1.32 2.54 -5.73
CA LEU A 33 2.31 1.92 -4.86
C LEU A 33 3.57 1.64 -5.64
N THR A 34 4.72 2.00 -5.08
CA THR A 34 6.02 1.73 -5.68
C THR A 34 6.81 0.85 -4.72
N ASP A 35 7.39 -0.25 -5.22
CA ASP A 35 8.18 -1.13 -4.38
C ASP A 35 9.68 -0.84 -4.49
N LEU A 36 10.47 -1.63 -3.77
CA LEU A 36 11.91 -1.44 -3.69
C LEU A 36 12.60 -1.54 -5.05
N LEU A 37 12.03 -2.31 -5.98
CA LEU A 37 12.58 -2.50 -7.32
C LEU A 37 11.98 -1.53 -8.34
N GLU A 38 11.30 -0.48 -7.87
CA GLU A 38 10.68 0.55 -8.70
C GLU A 38 9.51 0.03 -9.54
N ARG A 39 8.93 -1.10 -9.17
CA ARG A 39 7.71 -1.60 -9.81
C ARG A 39 6.53 -0.85 -9.22
N GLN A 40 5.53 -0.56 -10.03
CA GLN A 40 4.38 0.22 -9.62
C GLN A 40 3.08 -0.53 -9.83
N VAL A 41 2.18 -0.38 -8.88
CA VAL A 41 0.82 -0.90 -8.95
C VAL A 41 -0.13 0.27 -8.69
N ALA A 42 -1.07 0.47 -9.60
CA ALA A 42 -2.10 1.50 -9.46
C ALA A 42 -3.41 0.83 -9.07
N ILE A 43 -4.05 1.31 -8.02
CA ILE A 43 -5.26 0.73 -7.50
C ILE A 43 -6.31 1.82 -7.39
N HIS A 44 -7.50 1.56 -7.94
CA HIS A 44 -8.64 2.45 -7.76
C HIS A 44 -9.17 2.30 -6.34
N GLY A 45 -8.94 3.31 -5.52
CA GLY A 45 -9.32 3.24 -4.14
C GLY A 45 -8.67 4.35 -3.33
N THR A 46 -8.64 4.14 -2.02
CA THR A 46 -8.12 5.14 -1.09
C THR A 46 -7.21 4.50 -0.05
N LEU A 47 -6.28 5.30 0.45
CA LEU A 47 -5.46 4.91 1.60
C LEU A 47 -6.30 5.10 2.86
N VAL A 48 -6.43 4.03 3.64
CA VAL A 48 -7.24 4.05 4.86
C VAL A 48 -6.39 4.29 6.09
N MET A 49 -5.22 3.67 6.14
CA MET A 49 -4.37 3.73 7.33
C MET A 49 -2.93 3.46 6.93
N ALA A 50 -1.99 4.13 7.59
CA ALA A 50 -0.57 3.83 7.48
C ALA A 50 0.03 3.83 8.88
N ASN A 51 0.68 2.73 9.24
CA ASN A 51 1.41 2.60 10.49
C ASN A 51 2.89 2.49 10.12
N LEU A 52 3.61 3.61 10.22
CA LEU A 52 4.97 3.69 9.72
C LEU A 52 5.99 3.04 10.66
N ILE A 53 5.62 2.83 11.92
CA ILE A 53 6.47 2.14 12.88
C ILE A 53 6.53 0.65 12.54
N ASP A 54 5.36 0.07 12.24
CA ASP A 54 5.25 -1.36 11.94
C ASP A 54 5.44 -1.67 10.46
N GLY A 55 5.48 -0.63 9.60
CA GLY A 55 5.61 -0.84 8.17
C GLY A 55 4.37 -1.46 7.54
N VAL A 56 3.19 -0.99 7.95
CA VAL A 56 1.91 -1.53 7.48
C VAL A 56 1.06 -0.39 6.94
N ALA A 57 0.42 -0.63 5.81
CA ALA A 57 -0.57 0.30 5.28
C ALA A 57 -1.78 -0.49 4.79
N VAL A 58 -2.95 0.12 4.87
CA VAL A 58 -4.20 -0.49 4.44
C VAL A 58 -4.88 0.43 3.44
N ILE A 59 -5.30 -0.15 2.34
CA ILE A 59 -6.07 0.55 1.31
C ILE A 59 -7.45 -0.09 1.20
N HIS A 60 -8.38 0.70 0.68
CA HIS A 60 -9.70 0.18 0.31
C HIS A 60 -9.83 0.32 -1.20
N GLU A 61 -10.08 -0.80 -1.86
CA GLU A 61 -10.26 -0.83 -3.31
C GLU A 61 -11.74 -0.69 -3.64
N ASN A 62 -12.03 0.23 -4.54
CA ASN A 62 -13.41 0.46 -4.99
C ASN A 62 -13.93 -0.66 -5.88
#